data_4fe01c94fd77e1477ea054dd42695a01
#
_entry.id   4fe01c94fd77e1477ea054dd42695a01
#
_cell.length_a   1.000
_cell.length_b   1.000
_cell.length_c   1.000
_cell.angle_alpha   90.00
_cell.angle_beta   90.00
_cell.angle_gamma   90.00
#
_symmetry.space_group_name_H-M   'P 1'
#
loop_
_entity.id
_entity.type
_entity.pdbx_description
1 polymer ?
#
loop_
_entity_poly.entity_id
_entity_poly.type
_entity_poly.pdbx_seq_one_letter_code
_entity_poly.pdbx_strand_id
1 'polypeptide(L)'
;MSSSAGRTALTPDLLAGKVAVVTGASSGVGQAVASTLAERGSTLCLAGRHRYALEQVAAAAPRASSVHLFDADFGDEHAVRNLAHQIELRVGRADILIHCAGAYGRGPLRDAPVEQLDLLYRVNVRAPYLLTQLMLPLLIASRGQIVFVNSTQGLEAAATVGQYAAMKHALKAIADSLRQELNPEGVRVLTVFPGRTPLPTMEDKAEHQEFDPELLLQPSDIAAVIVNALTVPRTAEVTNISIRPFITS
;
A
#
# COMPACT_ATOMS: atom_id res chain seq x y z
N MET A 1 -25.11 -6.23 -48.05
CA MET A 1 -25.14 -5.64 -46.72
C MET A 1 -24.21 -6.48 -45.86
N SER A 2 -22.95 -6.04 -45.76
CA SER A 2 -21.93 -6.76 -44.98
C SER A 2 -21.80 -6.07 -43.62
N SER A 3 -22.28 -6.77 -42.57
CA SER A 3 -22.14 -6.33 -41.20
C SER A 3 -20.70 -6.59 -40.72
N SER A 4 -19.86 -5.57 -40.70
CA SER A 4 -18.57 -5.62 -40.00
C SER A 4 -18.83 -5.54 -38.51
N ALA A 5 -18.88 -6.71 -37.84
CA ALA A 5 -18.79 -6.78 -36.40
C ALA A 5 -17.43 -6.17 -35.96
N GLY A 6 -17.50 -4.95 -35.45
CA GLY A 6 -16.35 -4.28 -34.84
C GLY A 6 -15.82 -5.10 -33.68
N ARG A 7 -14.68 -5.76 -33.87
CA ARG A 7 -13.86 -6.28 -32.75
C ARG A 7 -13.45 -5.06 -31.94
N THR A 8 -14.07 -4.89 -30.78
CA THR A 8 -13.58 -3.97 -29.75
C THR A 8 -12.15 -4.41 -29.42
N ALA A 9 -11.16 -3.68 -29.93
CA ALA A 9 -9.77 -3.90 -29.55
C ALA A 9 -9.71 -3.72 -28.03
N LEU A 10 -9.38 -4.80 -27.32
CA LEU A 10 -9.10 -4.74 -25.88
C LEU A 10 -7.98 -3.71 -25.70
N THR A 11 -8.30 -2.58 -25.10
CA THR A 11 -7.27 -1.60 -24.71
C THR A 11 -6.26 -2.35 -23.84
N PRO A 12 -4.95 -2.31 -24.18
CA PRO A 12 -3.92 -2.98 -23.39
C PRO A 12 -4.06 -2.51 -21.93
N ASP A 13 -4.02 -3.44 -20.98
CA ASP A 13 -4.06 -3.07 -19.58
C ASP A 13 -2.79 -2.26 -19.26
N LEU A 14 -2.97 -1.05 -18.77
CA LEU A 14 -1.88 -0.11 -18.47
C LEU A 14 -0.92 -0.61 -17.37
N LEU A 15 -1.31 -1.66 -16.65
CA LEU A 15 -0.53 -2.28 -15.59
C LEU A 15 0.14 -3.59 -16.03
N ALA A 16 -0.17 -4.10 -17.21
CA ALA A 16 0.46 -5.31 -17.73
C ALA A 16 1.98 -5.12 -17.89
N GLY A 17 2.75 -6.04 -17.30
CA GLY A 17 4.22 -6.00 -17.29
C GLY A 17 4.84 -4.90 -16.41
N LYS A 18 4.05 -4.10 -15.71
CA LYS A 18 4.56 -3.14 -14.73
C LYS A 18 5.06 -3.86 -13.49
N VAL A 19 6.21 -3.44 -12.98
CA VAL A 19 6.79 -3.97 -11.75
C VAL A 19 6.23 -3.21 -10.55
N ALA A 20 5.47 -3.91 -9.72
CA ALA A 20 4.85 -3.36 -8.52
C ALA A 20 5.48 -3.96 -7.26
N VAL A 21 6.05 -3.10 -6.42
CA VAL A 21 6.55 -3.44 -5.09
C VAL A 21 5.45 -3.17 -4.08
N VAL A 22 5.00 -4.21 -3.36
CA VAL A 22 3.93 -4.11 -2.35
C VAL A 22 4.49 -4.53 -1.00
N THR A 23 4.55 -3.59 -0.06
CA THR A 23 4.93 -3.89 1.33
C THR A 23 3.71 -4.33 2.14
N GLY A 24 3.90 -5.17 3.15
CA GLY A 24 2.78 -5.71 3.92
C GLY A 24 1.85 -6.61 3.08
N ALA A 25 2.38 -7.23 2.03
CA ALA A 25 1.62 -8.00 1.05
C ALA A 25 1.06 -9.33 1.59
N SER A 26 1.45 -9.76 2.78
CA SER A 26 1.03 -11.04 3.37
C SER A 26 -0.40 -11.05 3.92
N SER A 27 -1.08 -9.90 4.00
CA SER A 27 -2.42 -9.82 4.60
C SER A 27 -3.14 -8.51 4.27
N GLY A 28 -4.44 -8.46 4.55
CA GLY A 28 -5.27 -7.26 4.52
C GLY A 28 -5.20 -6.49 3.20
N VAL A 29 -5.02 -5.18 3.28
CA VAL A 29 -4.98 -4.29 2.10
C VAL A 29 -3.84 -4.65 1.15
N GLY A 30 -2.65 -4.98 1.69
CA GLY A 30 -1.49 -5.34 0.86
C GLY A 30 -1.73 -6.60 0.03
N GLN A 31 -2.35 -7.63 0.61
CA GLN A 31 -2.75 -8.84 -0.11
C GLN A 31 -3.80 -8.53 -1.19
N ALA A 32 -4.83 -7.76 -0.86
CA ALA A 32 -5.89 -7.40 -1.81
C ALA A 32 -5.33 -6.59 -3.00
N VAL A 33 -4.44 -5.63 -2.73
CA VAL A 33 -3.75 -4.86 -3.76
C VAL A 33 -2.89 -5.76 -4.65
N ALA A 34 -2.10 -6.67 -4.07
CA ALA A 34 -1.28 -7.62 -4.81
C ALA A 34 -2.14 -8.49 -5.75
N SER A 35 -3.26 -9.03 -5.24
CA SER A 35 -4.19 -9.83 -6.04
C SER A 35 -4.80 -9.01 -7.20
N THR A 36 -5.23 -7.78 -6.94
CA THR A 36 -5.81 -6.92 -7.98
C THR A 36 -4.78 -6.53 -9.05
N LEU A 37 -3.53 -6.28 -8.68
CA LEU A 37 -2.43 -6.01 -9.62
C LEU A 37 -2.07 -7.25 -10.44
N ALA A 38 -2.12 -8.45 -9.83
CA ALA A 38 -1.93 -9.72 -10.53
C ALA A 38 -2.96 -9.92 -11.65
N GLU A 39 -4.25 -9.63 -11.36
CA GLU A 39 -5.34 -9.70 -12.34
C GLU A 39 -5.11 -8.77 -13.55
N ARG A 40 -4.33 -7.72 -13.38
CA ARG A 40 -3.92 -6.77 -14.42
C ARG A 40 -2.58 -7.14 -15.10
N GLY A 41 -2.02 -8.32 -14.81
CA GLY A 41 -0.79 -8.81 -15.43
C GLY A 41 0.50 -8.11 -14.99
N SER A 42 0.51 -7.51 -13.80
CA SER A 42 1.74 -6.90 -13.24
C SER A 42 2.76 -7.95 -12.83
N THR A 43 4.04 -7.60 -12.83
CA THR A 43 5.09 -8.30 -12.09
C THR A 43 5.05 -7.84 -10.64
N LEU A 44 5.02 -8.78 -9.69
CA LEU A 44 4.86 -8.48 -8.28
C LEU A 44 6.15 -8.71 -7.50
N CYS A 45 6.56 -7.72 -6.71
CA CYS A 45 7.56 -7.84 -5.66
C CYS A 45 6.83 -7.74 -4.31
N LEU A 46 6.54 -8.89 -3.70
CA LEU A 46 5.77 -8.98 -2.47
C LEU A 46 6.69 -9.02 -1.26
N ALA A 47 6.57 -8.03 -0.36
CA ALA A 47 7.41 -7.91 0.83
C ALA A 47 6.58 -8.00 2.11
N GLY A 48 7.06 -8.78 3.08
CA GLY A 48 6.41 -8.98 4.38
C GLY A 48 7.21 -9.87 5.32
N ARG A 49 6.78 -9.99 6.57
CA ARG A 49 7.47 -10.77 7.62
C ARG A 49 7.25 -12.28 7.55
N HIS A 50 6.14 -12.71 6.95
CA HIS A 50 5.68 -14.09 7.00
C HIS A 50 5.80 -14.73 5.62
N ARG A 51 6.91 -15.41 5.37
CA ARG A 51 7.22 -16.06 4.09
C ARG A 51 6.09 -16.96 3.59
N TYR A 52 5.59 -17.83 4.45
CA TYR A 52 4.50 -18.73 4.09
C TYR A 52 3.25 -17.98 3.60
N ALA A 53 2.86 -16.89 4.27
CA ALA A 53 1.71 -16.09 3.85
C ALA A 53 1.96 -15.39 2.49
N LEU A 54 3.20 -14.93 2.21
CA LEU A 54 3.56 -14.41 0.89
C LEU A 54 3.46 -15.47 -0.20
N GLU A 55 3.86 -16.72 0.09
CA GLU A 55 3.74 -17.85 -0.83
C GLU A 55 2.28 -18.17 -1.15
N GLN A 56 1.38 -18.09 -0.17
CA GLN A 56 -0.07 -18.24 -0.43
C GLN A 56 -0.61 -17.14 -1.34
N VAL A 57 -0.20 -15.88 -1.14
CA VAL A 57 -0.59 -14.77 -2.02
C VAL A 57 -0.05 -14.97 -3.44
N ALA A 58 1.20 -15.41 -3.58
CA ALA A 58 1.80 -15.71 -4.87
C ALA A 58 1.07 -16.85 -5.60
N ALA A 59 0.72 -17.92 -4.88
CA ALA A 59 -0.02 -19.06 -5.45
C ALA A 59 -1.44 -18.66 -5.91
N ALA A 60 -2.05 -17.66 -5.25
CA ALA A 60 -3.35 -17.10 -5.61
C ALA A 60 -3.28 -16.04 -6.72
N ALA A 61 -2.10 -15.79 -7.31
CA ALA A 61 -1.86 -14.75 -8.31
C ALA A 61 -1.46 -15.30 -9.70
N PRO A 62 -2.23 -16.22 -10.32
CA PRO A 62 -1.82 -16.93 -11.54
C PRO A 62 -1.74 -16.04 -12.78
N ARG A 63 -2.32 -14.84 -12.72
CA ARG A 63 -2.29 -13.87 -13.83
C ARG A 63 -1.13 -12.87 -13.74
N ALA A 64 -0.38 -12.86 -12.64
CA ALA A 64 0.83 -12.04 -12.55
C ALA A 64 1.85 -12.46 -13.62
N SER A 65 2.54 -11.51 -14.24
CA SER A 65 3.61 -11.79 -15.20
C SER A 65 4.78 -12.54 -14.54
N SER A 66 5.10 -12.18 -13.31
CA SER A 66 5.99 -12.93 -12.41
C SER A 66 5.76 -12.48 -10.96
N VAL A 67 6.21 -13.30 -9.98
CA VAL A 67 6.12 -12.96 -8.56
C VAL A 67 7.47 -13.22 -7.89
N HIS A 68 7.98 -12.20 -7.21
CA HIS A 68 9.20 -12.23 -6.41
C HIS A 68 8.85 -12.00 -4.95
N LEU A 69 9.33 -12.87 -4.06
CA LEU A 69 9.04 -12.80 -2.63
C LEU A 69 10.26 -12.31 -1.85
N PHE A 70 10.02 -11.39 -0.91
CA PHE A 70 11.04 -10.77 -0.08
C PHE A 70 10.61 -10.79 1.39
N ASP A 71 11.45 -11.40 2.23
CA ASP A 71 11.25 -11.39 3.67
C ASP A 71 11.78 -10.06 4.22
N ALA A 72 10.92 -9.28 4.88
CA ALA A 72 11.31 -7.99 5.44
C ALA A 72 10.48 -7.66 6.70
N ASP A 73 11.18 -7.35 7.79
CA ASP A 73 10.59 -6.68 8.95
C ASP A 73 10.75 -5.17 8.80
N PHE A 74 9.65 -4.46 8.71
CA PHE A 74 9.65 -3.00 8.57
C PHE A 74 9.96 -2.27 9.87
N GLY A 75 10.08 -2.97 11.00
CA GLY A 75 10.64 -2.44 12.24
C GLY A 75 12.16 -2.43 12.28
N ASP A 76 12.82 -3.15 11.35
CA ASP A 76 14.27 -3.25 11.23
C ASP A 76 14.78 -2.51 9.98
N GLU A 77 15.65 -1.52 10.20
CA GLU A 77 16.25 -0.75 9.12
C GLU A 77 17.10 -1.60 8.17
N HIS A 78 17.86 -2.58 8.72
CA HIS A 78 18.71 -3.44 7.89
C HIS A 78 17.88 -4.30 6.96
N ALA A 79 16.72 -4.80 7.42
CA ALA A 79 15.79 -5.55 6.59
C ALA A 79 15.22 -4.68 5.46
N VAL A 80 14.89 -3.41 5.74
CA VAL A 80 14.41 -2.45 4.72
C VAL A 80 15.48 -2.15 3.67
N ARG A 81 16.73 -1.93 4.09
CA ARG A 81 17.87 -1.72 3.16
C ARG A 81 18.14 -2.94 2.30
N ASN A 82 18.12 -4.12 2.91
CA ASN A 82 18.30 -5.37 2.19
C ASN A 82 17.18 -5.61 1.18
N LEU A 83 15.93 -5.30 1.53
CA LEU A 83 14.79 -5.38 0.61
C LEU A 83 15.03 -4.56 -0.66
N ALA A 84 15.39 -3.26 -0.52
CA ALA A 84 15.65 -2.40 -1.65
C ALA A 84 16.80 -2.95 -2.53
N HIS A 85 17.90 -3.36 -1.91
CA HIS A 85 19.06 -3.94 -2.60
C HIS A 85 18.70 -5.24 -3.35
N GLN A 86 17.92 -6.13 -2.73
CA GLN A 86 17.48 -7.36 -3.38
C GLN A 86 16.52 -7.12 -4.55
N ILE A 87 15.64 -6.10 -4.45
CA ILE A 87 14.78 -5.71 -5.58
C ILE A 87 15.64 -5.19 -6.74
N GLU A 88 16.62 -4.34 -6.46
CA GLU A 88 17.54 -3.82 -7.48
C GLU A 88 18.30 -4.94 -8.18
N LEU A 89 18.90 -5.86 -7.40
CA LEU A 89 19.70 -6.97 -7.95
C LEU A 89 18.87 -7.98 -8.75
N ARG A 90 17.69 -8.36 -8.26
CA ARG A 90 16.92 -9.48 -8.81
C ARG A 90 15.91 -9.05 -9.87
N VAL A 91 15.48 -7.79 -9.84
CA VAL A 91 14.42 -7.27 -10.72
C VAL A 91 14.91 -6.05 -11.52
N GLY A 92 15.70 -5.16 -10.91
CA GLY A 92 16.33 -4.02 -11.59
C GLY A 92 15.35 -2.94 -12.07
N ARG A 93 14.07 -3.02 -11.68
CA ARG A 93 13.01 -2.09 -12.08
C ARG A 93 11.96 -1.95 -10.99
N ALA A 94 11.37 -0.77 -10.87
CA ALA A 94 10.16 -0.52 -10.11
C ALA A 94 9.33 0.56 -10.80
N ASP A 95 8.11 0.21 -11.23
CA ASP A 95 7.15 1.15 -11.81
C ASP A 95 6.18 1.68 -10.75
N ILE A 96 5.90 0.86 -9.73
CA ILE A 96 4.92 1.17 -8.68
C ILE A 96 5.49 0.71 -7.33
N LEU A 97 5.44 1.60 -6.33
CA LEU A 97 5.77 1.29 -4.95
C LEU A 97 4.56 1.55 -4.07
N ILE A 98 4.05 0.52 -3.38
CA ILE A 98 2.86 0.62 -2.54
C ILE A 98 3.22 0.27 -1.10
N HIS A 99 3.13 1.26 -0.23
CA HIS A 99 3.35 1.13 1.20
C HIS A 99 2.06 0.72 1.90
N CYS A 100 1.84 -0.60 2.05
CA CYS A 100 0.75 -1.17 2.84
C CYS A 100 1.22 -1.69 4.21
N ALA A 101 2.54 -1.90 4.41
CA ALA A 101 3.05 -2.30 5.71
C ALA A 101 2.73 -1.21 6.76
N GLY A 102 2.22 -1.64 7.91
CA GLY A 102 1.87 -0.75 9.00
C GLY A 102 1.70 -1.50 10.31
N ALA A 103 1.87 -0.79 11.40
CA ALA A 103 1.54 -1.23 12.75
C ALA A 103 0.43 -0.34 13.30
N TYR A 104 -0.46 -0.94 14.06
CA TYR A 104 -1.54 -0.25 14.77
C TYR A 104 -1.29 -0.28 16.26
N GLY A 105 -1.70 0.76 16.96
CA GLY A 105 -1.65 0.84 18.41
C GLY A 105 -2.77 1.72 18.92
N ARG A 106 -3.37 1.32 20.05
CA ARG A 106 -4.43 2.03 20.73
C ARG A 106 -4.19 2.01 22.23
N GLY A 107 -4.57 3.05 22.89
CA GLY A 107 -4.53 3.23 24.34
C GLY A 107 -4.63 4.69 24.72
N PRO A 108 -5.18 5.04 25.90
CA PRO A 108 -5.17 6.40 26.40
C PRO A 108 -3.73 6.86 26.61
N LEU A 109 -3.41 8.12 26.30
CA LEU A 109 -2.05 8.67 26.36
C LEU A 109 -1.36 8.42 27.73
N ARG A 110 -2.12 8.47 28.81
CA ARG A 110 -1.58 8.25 30.17
C ARG A 110 -0.96 6.87 30.39
N ASP A 111 -1.44 5.85 29.64
CA ASP A 111 -1.10 4.44 29.86
C ASP A 111 -0.36 3.82 28.65
N ALA A 112 -0.34 4.51 27.50
CA ALA A 112 0.27 4.01 26.27
C ALA A 112 1.80 4.02 26.38
N PRO A 113 2.50 2.86 26.23
CA PRO A 113 3.94 2.77 26.39
C PRO A 113 4.69 3.58 25.33
N VAL A 114 5.81 4.18 25.71
CA VAL A 114 6.69 4.92 24.77
C VAL A 114 7.32 3.97 23.74
N GLU A 115 7.60 2.75 24.14
CA GLU A 115 8.14 1.70 23.25
C GLU A 115 7.16 1.38 22.10
N GLN A 116 5.86 1.49 22.34
CA GLN A 116 4.85 1.37 21.28
C GLN A 116 4.95 2.55 20.30
N LEU A 117 5.15 3.77 20.79
CA LEU A 117 5.36 4.95 19.93
C LEU A 117 6.59 4.76 19.03
N ASP A 118 7.70 4.25 19.58
CA ASP A 118 8.93 3.96 18.85
C ASP A 118 8.71 2.88 17.77
N LEU A 119 7.97 1.83 18.09
CA LEU A 119 7.62 0.79 17.11
C LEU A 119 6.76 1.37 15.99
N LEU A 120 5.72 2.13 16.34
CA LEU A 120 4.83 2.77 15.35
C LEU A 120 5.59 3.74 14.46
N TYR A 121 6.54 4.51 15.00
CA TYR A 121 7.42 5.38 14.23
C TYR A 121 8.27 4.59 13.24
N ARG A 122 8.96 3.54 13.71
CA ARG A 122 9.82 2.72 12.85
C ARG A 122 9.03 2.13 11.67
N VAL A 123 7.87 1.54 11.94
CA VAL A 123 7.09 0.82 10.92
C VAL A 123 6.29 1.76 10.02
N ASN A 124 5.61 2.77 10.57
CA ASN A 124 4.66 3.59 9.80
C ASN A 124 5.29 4.84 9.17
N VAL A 125 6.46 5.29 9.64
CA VAL A 125 7.10 6.53 9.16
C VAL A 125 8.48 6.25 8.59
N ARG A 126 9.38 5.71 9.41
CA ARG A 126 10.78 5.55 9.05
C ARG A 126 10.99 4.54 7.92
N ALA A 127 10.33 3.38 7.99
CA ALA A 127 10.46 2.35 6.98
C ALA A 127 9.95 2.79 5.59
N PRO A 128 8.72 3.33 5.43
CA PRO A 128 8.28 3.82 4.13
C PRO A 128 9.13 4.99 3.62
N TYR A 129 9.60 5.89 4.49
CA TYR A 129 10.52 6.96 4.11
C TYR A 129 11.82 6.40 3.53
N LEU A 130 12.49 5.52 4.28
CA LEU A 130 13.77 4.92 3.87
C LEU A 130 13.63 4.08 2.60
N LEU A 131 12.60 3.22 2.53
CA LEU A 131 12.39 2.39 1.34
C LEU A 131 12.13 3.25 0.11
N THR A 132 11.29 4.30 0.24
CA THR A 132 11.06 5.25 -0.85
C THR A 132 12.39 5.85 -1.31
N GLN A 133 13.19 6.40 -0.41
CA GLN A 133 14.49 7.02 -0.73
C GLN A 133 15.41 6.06 -1.51
N LEU A 134 15.51 4.80 -1.07
CA LEU A 134 16.33 3.79 -1.72
C LEU A 134 15.80 3.37 -3.10
N MET A 135 14.47 3.41 -3.29
CA MET A 135 13.82 3.02 -4.55
C MET A 135 13.68 4.18 -5.55
N LEU A 136 13.97 5.43 -5.16
CA LEU A 136 13.84 6.60 -6.05
C LEU A 136 14.55 6.45 -7.39
N PRO A 137 15.78 5.93 -7.47
CA PRO A 137 16.45 5.80 -8.79
C PRO A 137 15.64 4.95 -9.77
N LEU A 138 15.06 3.83 -9.33
CA LEU A 138 14.25 2.96 -10.17
C LEU A 138 12.89 3.59 -10.52
N LEU A 139 12.27 4.30 -9.57
CA LEU A 139 10.99 4.96 -9.76
C LEU A 139 11.10 6.16 -10.70
N ILE A 140 12.16 6.96 -10.61
CA ILE A 140 12.42 8.08 -11.52
C ILE A 140 12.70 7.55 -12.93
N ALA A 141 13.55 6.54 -13.08
CA ALA A 141 13.86 5.94 -14.38
C ALA A 141 12.62 5.39 -15.09
N SER A 142 11.64 4.88 -14.34
CA SER A 142 10.37 4.36 -14.89
C SER A 142 9.29 5.43 -15.04
N ARG A 143 9.50 6.65 -14.53
CA ARG A 143 8.46 7.66 -14.26
C ARG A 143 7.30 7.04 -13.51
N GLY A 144 7.61 6.40 -12.40
CA GLY A 144 6.75 5.50 -11.65
C GLY A 144 5.66 6.18 -10.83
N GLN A 145 5.11 5.41 -9.90
CA GLN A 145 4.06 5.87 -8.98
C GLN A 145 4.33 5.34 -7.58
N ILE A 146 4.09 6.16 -6.58
CA ILE A 146 4.20 5.81 -5.17
C ILE A 146 2.81 5.92 -4.53
N VAL A 147 2.42 4.91 -3.76
CA VAL A 147 1.16 4.90 -3.01
C VAL A 147 1.45 4.71 -1.52
N PHE A 148 0.96 5.62 -0.72
CA PHE A 148 0.97 5.48 0.73
C PHE A 148 -0.43 5.10 1.23
N VAL A 149 -0.58 3.90 1.78
CA VAL A 149 -1.78 3.50 2.51
C VAL A 149 -1.70 4.09 3.91
N ASN A 150 -2.39 5.20 4.08
CA ASN A 150 -2.48 5.99 5.30
C ASN A 150 -3.68 5.51 6.17
N SER A 151 -4.45 6.41 6.72
CA SER A 151 -5.68 6.20 7.48
C SER A 151 -6.44 7.52 7.59
N THR A 152 -7.75 7.47 7.81
CA THR A 152 -8.52 8.66 8.24
C THR A 152 -7.96 9.28 9.52
N GLN A 153 -7.27 8.49 10.36
CA GLN A 153 -6.53 8.99 11.54
C GLN A 153 -5.31 9.86 11.17
N GLY A 154 -4.89 9.88 9.92
CA GLY A 154 -3.90 10.83 9.39
C GLY A 154 -4.51 12.16 8.91
N LEU A 155 -5.83 12.30 8.96
CA LEU A 155 -6.58 13.53 8.68
C LEU A 155 -7.12 14.13 9.97
N GLU A 156 -7.71 13.30 10.83
CA GLU A 156 -8.31 13.70 12.09
C GLU A 156 -8.04 12.62 13.15
N ALA A 157 -7.46 13.04 14.28
CA ALA A 157 -7.11 12.12 15.37
C ALA A 157 -8.31 11.89 16.30
N ALA A 158 -8.60 10.63 16.59
CA ALA A 158 -9.59 10.26 17.61
C ALA A 158 -8.93 10.02 18.98
N ALA A 159 -9.75 10.01 20.03
CA ALA A 159 -9.30 9.62 21.36
C ALA A 159 -8.72 8.20 21.35
N THR A 160 -7.74 7.94 22.20
CA THR A 160 -7.05 6.66 22.40
C THR A 160 -6.17 6.14 21.26
N VAL A 161 -6.11 6.83 20.12
CA VAL A 161 -5.23 6.45 18.98
C VAL A 161 -4.14 7.49 18.69
N GLY A 162 -3.81 8.35 19.66
CA GLY A 162 -2.90 9.50 19.47
C GLY A 162 -1.53 9.13 18.92
N GLN A 163 -0.90 8.04 19.42
CA GLN A 163 0.39 7.58 18.90
C GLN A 163 0.29 7.18 17.42
N TYR A 164 -0.72 6.39 17.07
CA TYR A 164 -0.95 5.96 15.68
C TYR A 164 -1.29 7.14 14.76
N ALA A 165 -2.20 8.02 15.21
CA ALA A 165 -2.61 9.21 14.46
C ALA A 165 -1.41 10.13 14.17
N ALA A 166 -0.51 10.35 15.16
CA ALA A 166 0.70 11.14 14.97
C ALA A 166 1.58 10.57 13.84
N MET A 167 1.75 9.24 13.77
CA MET A 167 2.53 8.60 12.69
C MET A 167 1.84 8.76 11.33
N LYS A 168 0.52 8.66 11.29
CA LYS A 168 -0.24 8.81 10.04
C LYS A 168 -0.28 10.27 9.55
N HIS A 169 -0.29 11.26 10.45
CA HIS A 169 -0.09 12.67 10.09
C HIS A 169 1.33 12.94 9.57
N ALA A 170 2.35 12.38 10.22
CA ALA A 170 3.74 12.48 9.75
C ALA A 170 3.90 11.87 8.35
N LEU A 171 3.33 10.68 8.09
CA LEU A 171 3.36 10.04 6.79
C LEU A 171 2.66 10.87 5.71
N LYS A 172 1.54 11.54 6.06
CA LYS A 172 0.86 12.47 5.16
C LYS A 172 1.78 13.64 4.77
N ALA A 173 2.43 14.28 5.74
CA ALA A 173 3.33 15.40 5.49
C ALA A 173 4.50 14.99 4.56
N ILE A 174 5.08 13.80 4.79
CA ILE A 174 6.13 13.23 3.94
C ILE A 174 5.62 13.02 2.51
N ALA A 175 4.44 12.43 2.34
CA ALA A 175 3.86 12.18 1.03
C ALA A 175 3.55 13.47 0.26
N ASP A 176 3.07 14.50 0.95
CA ASP A 176 2.75 15.79 0.34
C ASP A 176 4.02 16.54 -0.12
N SER A 177 5.11 16.52 0.68
CA SER A 177 6.40 17.07 0.28
C SER A 177 7.00 16.31 -0.89
N LEU A 178 7.02 14.98 -0.79
CA LEU A 178 7.58 14.11 -1.81
C LEU A 178 6.90 14.28 -3.17
N ARG A 179 5.58 14.51 -3.19
CA ARG A 179 4.84 14.78 -4.43
C ARG A 179 5.37 16.00 -5.14
N GLN A 180 5.59 17.09 -4.41
CA GLN A 180 6.11 18.34 -4.99
C GLN A 180 7.54 18.18 -5.52
N GLU A 181 8.37 17.38 -4.84
CA GLU A 181 9.74 17.11 -5.24
C GLU A 181 9.81 16.22 -6.48
N LEU A 182 8.94 15.20 -6.59
CA LEU A 182 9.03 14.17 -7.62
C LEU A 182 8.16 14.39 -8.86
N ASN A 183 7.14 15.25 -8.80
CA ASN A 183 6.33 15.56 -9.98
C ASN A 183 7.15 16.11 -11.14
N PRO A 184 8.17 16.99 -10.95
CA PRO A 184 9.07 17.39 -12.03
C PRO A 184 9.85 16.24 -12.67
N GLU A 185 10.12 15.17 -11.92
CA GLU A 185 10.77 13.94 -12.40
C GLU A 185 9.78 12.96 -13.07
N GLY A 186 8.51 13.31 -13.11
CA GLY A 186 7.44 12.50 -13.72
C GLY A 186 6.94 11.37 -12.83
N VAL A 187 7.28 11.33 -11.55
CA VAL A 187 6.75 10.36 -10.56
C VAL A 187 5.51 10.94 -9.89
N ARG A 188 4.44 10.15 -9.82
CA ARG A 188 3.19 10.52 -9.14
C ARG A 188 3.14 9.93 -7.73
N VAL A 189 2.54 10.67 -6.79
CA VAL A 189 2.42 10.25 -5.39
C VAL A 189 0.97 10.32 -4.94
N LEU A 190 0.38 9.17 -4.61
CA LEU A 190 -0.97 9.02 -4.10
C LEU A 190 -0.94 8.70 -2.60
N THR A 191 -1.78 9.36 -1.83
CA THR A 191 -2.07 8.98 -0.44
C THR A 191 -3.52 8.53 -0.32
N VAL A 192 -3.74 7.33 0.20
CA VAL A 192 -5.08 6.79 0.45
C VAL A 192 -5.35 6.81 1.96
N PHE A 193 -6.52 7.28 2.35
CA PHE A 193 -6.96 7.40 3.74
C PHE A 193 -8.16 6.47 3.99
N PRO A 194 -7.93 5.17 4.22
CA PRO A 194 -9.00 4.26 4.58
C PRO A 194 -9.57 4.61 5.94
N GLY A 195 -10.89 4.48 6.05
CA GLY A 195 -11.59 4.44 7.32
C GLY A 195 -11.47 3.07 8.00
N ARG A 196 -12.44 2.74 8.83
CA ARG A 196 -12.45 1.49 9.59
C ARG A 196 -12.48 0.27 8.65
N THR A 197 -11.46 -0.57 8.77
CA THR A 197 -11.22 -1.77 7.96
C THR A 197 -10.90 -2.93 8.90
N PRO A 198 -11.34 -4.18 8.62
CA PRO A 198 -10.92 -5.33 9.41
C PRO A 198 -9.40 -5.47 9.42
N LEU A 199 -8.81 -5.67 10.59
CA LEU A 199 -7.38 -5.91 10.73
C LEU A 199 -7.11 -7.43 10.76
N PRO A 200 -6.10 -7.94 10.03
CA PRO A 200 -5.81 -9.38 9.98
C PRO A 200 -5.36 -9.99 11.32
N THR A 201 -4.84 -9.16 12.20
CA THR A 201 -4.28 -9.57 13.50
C THR A 201 -5.24 -9.38 14.65
N MET A 202 -6.53 -9.29 14.38
CA MET A 202 -7.51 -9.07 15.43
C MET A 202 -7.75 -10.33 16.25
N GLU A 203 -6.84 -10.57 17.16
CA GLU A 203 -7.11 -11.36 18.37
C GLU A 203 -8.10 -10.64 19.32
N ASP A 204 -8.29 -9.34 19.12
CA ASP A 204 -9.29 -8.53 19.83
C ASP A 204 -10.70 -8.72 19.25
N LYS A 205 -11.21 -9.96 19.39
CA LYS A 205 -12.63 -10.26 19.17
C LYS A 205 -13.56 -9.40 20.06
N ALA A 206 -13.02 -8.81 21.12
CA ALA A 206 -13.77 -7.96 22.05
C ALA A 206 -14.10 -6.56 21.47
N GLU A 207 -13.24 -5.97 20.65
CA GLU A 207 -13.49 -4.64 20.07
C GLU A 207 -14.39 -4.68 18.82
N HIS A 208 -14.59 -5.85 18.21
CA HIS A 208 -15.40 -6.01 17.00
C HIS A 208 -16.78 -6.62 17.24
N GLN A 209 -17.12 -6.97 18.49
CA GLN A 209 -18.49 -7.38 18.80
C GLN A 209 -19.54 -6.27 18.61
N GLU A 210 -19.09 -5.01 18.46
CA GLU A 210 -19.99 -3.88 18.19
C GLU A 210 -20.26 -3.60 16.70
N PHE A 211 -19.51 -4.23 15.78
CA PHE A 211 -19.64 -3.92 14.34
C PHE A 211 -19.82 -5.17 13.50
N ASP A 212 -20.85 -5.14 12.65
CA ASP A 212 -21.02 -6.13 11.60
C ASP A 212 -19.84 -6.05 10.63
N PRO A 213 -19.04 -7.13 10.46
CA PRO A 213 -17.90 -7.14 9.55
C PRO A 213 -18.28 -6.78 8.10
N GLU A 214 -19.53 -7.05 7.68
CA GLU A 214 -20.02 -6.72 6.35
C GLU A 214 -20.24 -5.20 6.15
N LEU A 215 -20.38 -4.45 7.25
CA LEU A 215 -20.52 -3.00 7.22
C LEU A 215 -19.16 -2.27 7.26
N LEU A 216 -18.06 -3.00 7.44
CA LEU A 216 -16.72 -2.43 7.41
C LEU A 216 -16.22 -2.29 5.97
N LEU A 217 -15.30 -1.35 5.76
CA LEU A 217 -14.61 -1.19 4.48
C LEU A 217 -13.72 -2.42 4.22
N GLN A 218 -13.99 -3.14 3.14
CA GLN A 218 -13.23 -4.34 2.82
C GLN A 218 -11.86 -4.00 2.20
N PRO A 219 -10.81 -4.81 2.42
CA PRO A 219 -9.51 -4.64 1.76
C PRO A 219 -9.60 -4.59 0.23
N SER A 220 -10.54 -5.33 -0.37
CA SER A 220 -10.84 -5.32 -1.81
C SER A 220 -11.33 -3.96 -2.32
N ASP A 221 -12.12 -3.23 -1.51
CA ASP A 221 -12.63 -1.91 -1.89
C ASP A 221 -11.48 -0.91 -1.99
N ILE A 222 -10.56 -0.97 -1.02
CA ILE A 222 -9.35 -0.13 -1.00
C ILE A 222 -8.45 -0.48 -2.19
N ALA A 223 -8.26 -1.77 -2.46
CA ALA A 223 -7.44 -2.23 -3.58
C ALA A 223 -8.01 -1.77 -4.93
N ALA A 224 -9.32 -1.89 -5.13
CA ALA A 224 -9.98 -1.44 -6.35
C ALA A 224 -9.77 0.06 -6.60
N VAL A 225 -9.92 0.89 -5.57
CA VAL A 225 -9.72 2.33 -5.67
C VAL A 225 -8.25 2.68 -5.97
N ILE A 226 -7.30 2.02 -5.30
CA ILE A 226 -5.86 2.21 -5.56
C ILE A 226 -5.52 1.86 -7.01
N VAL A 227 -5.89 0.66 -7.46
CA VAL A 227 -5.52 0.16 -8.79
C VAL A 227 -6.17 1.00 -9.89
N ASN A 228 -7.42 1.45 -9.72
CA ASN A 228 -8.05 2.38 -10.65
C ASN A 228 -7.32 3.73 -10.71
N ALA A 229 -6.90 4.28 -9.57
CA ALA A 229 -6.14 5.53 -9.53
C ALA A 229 -4.78 5.42 -10.24
N LEU A 230 -4.13 4.25 -10.21
CA LEU A 230 -2.87 4.01 -10.92
C LEU A 230 -3.02 4.04 -12.45
N THR A 231 -4.23 3.84 -12.98
CA THR A 231 -4.50 3.77 -14.42
C THR A 231 -4.94 5.09 -15.05
N VAL A 232 -5.07 6.17 -14.28
CA VAL A 232 -5.41 7.48 -14.85
C VAL A 232 -4.34 7.95 -15.85
N PRO A 233 -4.73 8.66 -16.93
CA PRO A 233 -3.78 9.18 -17.92
C PRO A 233 -2.66 10.02 -17.31
N ARG A 234 -1.53 10.09 -17.99
CA ARG A 234 -0.36 10.88 -17.53
C ARG A 234 -0.61 12.40 -17.42
N THR A 235 -1.69 12.89 -17.99
CA THR A 235 -2.15 14.28 -17.86
C THR A 235 -2.85 14.58 -16.54
N ALA A 236 -3.13 13.54 -15.73
CA ALA A 236 -3.81 13.66 -14.44
C ALA A 236 -3.03 12.96 -13.33
N GLU A 237 -3.16 13.44 -12.13
CA GLU A 237 -2.67 12.81 -10.90
C GLU A 237 -3.80 12.73 -9.88
N VAL A 238 -4.03 11.55 -9.31
CA VAL A 238 -4.86 11.39 -8.12
C VAL A 238 -3.96 11.55 -6.91
N THR A 239 -4.14 12.61 -6.15
CA THR A 239 -3.23 12.96 -5.05
C THR A 239 -3.64 12.36 -3.72
N ASN A 240 -4.95 12.41 -3.41
CA ASN A 240 -5.52 11.94 -2.16
C ASN A 240 -6.86 11.25 -2.40
N ILE A 241 -7.08 10.13 -1.72
CA ILE A 241 -8.37 9.43 -1.72
C ILE A 241 -8.75 9.14 -0.28
N SER A 242 -9.90 9.66 0.15
CA SER A 242 -10.53 9.26 1.41
C SER A 242 -11.65 8.28 1.10
N ILE A 243 -11.61 7.11 1.73
CA ILE A 243 -12.62 6.06 1.57
C ILE A 243 -13.02 5.53 2.94
N ARG A 244 -14.31 5.45 3.20
CA ARG A 244 -14.87 5.01 4.49
C ARG A 244 -16.06 4.09 4.27
N PRO A 245 -16.46 3.31 5.28
CA PRO A 245 -17.73 2.58 5.24
C PRO A 245 -18.88 3.53 4.87
N PHE A 246 -19.79 3.03 4.04
CA PHE A 246 -20.96 3.82 3.61
C PHE A 246 -21.91 4.06 4.78
N ILE A 247 -22.13 3.01 5.59
CA ILE A 247 -22.95 3.09 6.80
C ILE A 247 -21.99 3.35 7.96
N THR A 248 -22.15 4.47 8.62
CA THR A 248 -21.48 4.80 9.89
C THR A 248 -22.51 4.64 11.00
N SER A 249 -22.36 3.63 11.84
CA SER A 249 -23.12 3.52 13.09
C SER A 249 -22.71 4.58 14.07
#